data_16cdcef75a2aab533bf2e9ce6a6dddbf
#
_entry.id   16cdcef75a2aab533bf2e9ce6a6dddbf
#
_cell.length_a   1.000
_cell.length_b   1.000
_cell.length_c   1.000
_cell.angle_alpha   90.00
_cell.angle_beta   90.00
_cell.angle_gamma   90.00
#
_symmetry.space_group_name_H-M   'P 1'
#
loop_
_entity.id
_entity.type
_entity.pdbx_description
1 polymer ?
#
loop_
_entity_poly.entity_id
_entity_poly.type
_entity_poly.pdbx_seq_one_letter_code
_entity_poly.pdbx_strand_id
1 'polypeptide(L)'
;MKHLIKIITALAILCCVGCAPQSGVEQEAGSRTLKQIDRRAERLKRRILNSPTEVKPSGVIYYLSADGDDANDGLSPQTPLRSIAKLNTLELKPSDGVMFRRGDVWRGKITTRKGVTYSAYGRGEKPRIYGSPCDAAVEGEWIATATPNVYMYSLELSDDVGTLVFNGGEQNAIKILKVYHADGTTTNVYTGEPFAGGCDLKRDLDFFHDYRDEKRLYLCSTEGNPSERFESIELLTRGNFINATDTVHIDNLCIMYGGSHGIGSGTTKSLRVTNCEIGWIGGSMLLPAPPEGGRDARYGNGIEIYGGCEEFVVDNCYIYQCYDAGITNQNQDDVSDSSRTMRNVSFTNNLVERCEMSIEYYLGAQMKPTESIIENFLIEGNILRLAGYGWGDQHPEPAWAAHIKSWWMHQNEAYNFTIRRNIFDRSDANVINIVAADAKRLPQMEQNTFVQYLGGDGGRIGQPWADYKFDEQFPAAVEQALVEKGGKYIFITR
;
A
#
# COMPACT_ATOMS: atom_id res chain seq x y z
N MET A 1 -70.87 -41.28 18.63
CA MET A 1 -70.46 -42.15 19.76
C MET A 1 -69.05 -41.71 20.13
N LYS A 2 -68.97 -40.88 21.06
CA LYS A 2 -68.58 -41.12 22.48
C LYS A 2 -67.11 -41.53 22.64
N HIS A 3 -66.43 -40.57 23.25
CA HIS A 3 -65.35 -40.71 24.24
C HIS A 3 -63.95 -40.98 23.67
N LEU A 4 -62.88 -40.33 24.09
CA LEU A 4 -62.54 -39.77 25.40
C LEU A 4 -61.47 -38.69 25.30
N ILE A 5 -61.73 -37.58 25.92
CA ILE A 5 -60.76 -36.59 26.34
C ILE A 5 -59.88 -37.19 27.42
N LYS A 6 -58.59 -37.11 27.27
CA LYS A 6 -57.69 -37.06 28.47
C LYS A 6 -56.63 -35.97 28.26
N ILE A 7 -56.82 -34.99 29.06
CA ILE A 7 -55.95 -33.94 29.49
C ILE A 7 -54.64 -34.57 29.96
N ILE A 8 -53.52 -34.15 29.35
CA ILE A 8 -52.24 -34.13 30.01
C ILE A 8 -51.78 -32.68 30.00
N THR A 9 -52.12 -31.99 31.06
CA THR A 9 -51.48 -30.78 31.51
C THR A 9 -50.12 -31.19 32.05
N ALA A 10 -49.10 -30.91 31.26
CA ALA A 10 -47.72 -30.97 31.75
C ALA A 10 -47.09 -29.62 31.41
N LEU A 11 -47.08 -28.78 32.41
CA LEU A 11 -46.00 -27.89 32.83
C LEU A 11 -44.99 -27.58 31.71
N ALA A 12 -45.30 -26.63 30.89
CA ALA A 12 -44.28 -25.79 30.25
C ALA A 12 -43.91 -24.70 31.27
N ILE A 13 -43.11 -25.08 32.26
CA ILE A 13 -42.36 -24.13 33.07
C ILE A 13 -41.31 -23.55 32.10
N LEU A 14 -41.60 -22.37 31.65
CA LEU A 14 -40.71 -21.20 31.67
C LEU A 14 -39.25 -21.58 31.90
N CYS A 15 -38.53 -21.72 30.81
CA CYS A 15 -37.17 -21.20 30.71
C CYS A 15 -37.19 -19.97 29.82
N CYS A 16 -37.87 -18.94 30.25
CA CYS A 16 -37.47 -17.58 29.95
C CYS A 16 -36.23 -17.28 30.77
N VAL A 17 -35.11 -17.91 30.42
CA VAL A 17 -33.81 -17.40 30.80
C VAL A 17 -33.52 -16.26 29.84
N GLY A 18 -33.49 -15.09 30.40
CA GLY A 18 -33.38 -13.81 29.77
C GLY A 18 -32.31 -13.73 28.68
N CYS A 19 -32.76 -13.64 27.45
CA CYS A 19 -32.03 -12.95 26.42
C CYS A 19 -32.28 -11.46 26.58
N ALA A 20 -31.49 -10.83 27.41
CA ALA A 20 -31.29 -9.39 27.45
C ALA A 20 -30.04 -9.13 28.31
N PRO A 21 -29.23 -8.21 28.04
CA PRO A 21 -28.71 -7.58 26.86
C PRO A 21 -27.20 -7.86 26.67
N GLN A 22 -26.83 -8.97 26.05
CA GLN A 22 -25.44 -9.23 25.67
C GLN A 22 -24.96 -8.23 24.60
N SER A 23 -25.83 -7.76 23.72
CA SER A 23 -25.47 -6.88 22.62
C SER A 23 -24.89 -5.51 23.06
N GLY A 24 -25.36 -4.95 24.15
CA GLY A 24 -24.87 -3.64 24.64
C GLY A 24 -23.49 -3.71 25.30
N VAL A 25 -23.20 -4.76 26.03
CA VAL A 25 -21.91 -4.95 26.72
C VAL A 25 -20.82 -5.39 25.73
N GLU A 26 -21.15 -6.25 24.77
CA GLU A 26 -20.24 -6.65 23.71
C GLU A 26 -19.95 -5.50 22.76
N GLN A 27 -20.94 -4.67 22.41
CA GLN A 27 -20.77 -3.46 21.59
C GLN A 27 -19.90 -2.41 22.30
N GLU A 28 -20.07 -2.21 23.62
CA GLU A 28 -19.18 -1.35 24.42
C GLU A 28 -17.76 -1.91 24.53
N ALA A 29 -17.61 -3.20 24.70
CA ALA A 29 -16.30 -3.86 24.76
C ALA A 29 -15.56 -3.75 23.43
N GLY A 30 -16.22 -3.99 22.30
CA GLY A 30 -15.69 -3.79 20.96
C GLY A 30 -15.26 -2.33 20.73
N SER A 31 -16.10 -1.36 21.10
CA SER A 31 -15.79 0.07 20.99
C SER A 31 -14.58 0.48 21.83
N ARG A 32 -14.43 -0.05 23.04
CA ARG A 32 -13.24 0.24 23.90
C ARG A 32 -11.96 -0.32 23.29
N THR A 33 -12.04 -1.52 22.74
CA THR A 33 -10.88 -2.17 22.09
C THR A 33 -10.44 -1.42 20.84
N LEU A 34 -11.36 -1.01 19.98
CA LEU A 34 -11.03 -0.20 18.81
C LEU A 34 -10.36 1.11 19.21
N LYS A 35 -10.88 1.83 20.21
CA LYS A 35 -10.23 3.03 20.74
C LYS A 35 -8.83 2.78 21.30
N GLN A 36 -8.56 1.60 21.86
CA GLN A 36 -7.22 1.24 22.32
C GLN A 36 -6.26 0.99 21.15
N ILE A 37 -6.74 0.33 20.10
CA ILE A 37 -5.97 0.11 18.86
C ILE A 37 -5.67 1.44 18.19
N ASP A 38 -6.67 2.33 18.04
CA ASP A 38 -6.49 3.67 17.50
C ASP A 38 -5.41 4.45 18.27
N ARG A 39 -5.47 4.43 19.60
CA ARG A 39 -4.45 5.09 20.45
C ARG A 39 -3.06 4.47 20.29
N ARG A 40 -2.97 3.14 20.05
CA ARG A 40 -1.67 2.48 19.79
C ARG A 40 -1.13 2.89 18.43
N ALA A 41 -1.97 2.90 17.40
CA ALA A 41 -1.61 3.34 16.06
C ALA A 41 -1.12 4.80 16.06
N GLU A 42 -1.87 5.70 16.69
CA GLU A 42 -1.48 7.11 16.80
C GLU A 42 -0.17 7.33 17.59
N ARG A 43 0.09 6.53 18.64
CA ARG A 43 1.36 6.58 19.35
C ARG A 43 2.51 6.07 18.49
N LEU A 44 2.29 4.98 17.74
CA LEU A 44 3.28 4.43 16.83
C LEU A 44 3.57 5.43 15.70
N LYS A 45 2.53 5.98 15.07
CA LYS A 45 2.65 7.03 14.06
C LYS A 45 3.50 8.21 14.55
N ARG A 46 3.16 8.77 15.70
CA ARG A 46 3.92 9.89 16.29
C ARG A 46 5.38 9.51 16.58
N ARG A 47 5.64 8.29 17.04
CA ARG A 47 7.00 7.79 17.27
C ARG A 47 7.77 7.74 15.94
N ILE A 48 7.18 7.21 14.88
CA ILE A 48 7.80 7.10 13.57
C ILE A 48 8.06 8.50 12.98
N LEU A 49 7.07 9.37 12.97
CA LEU A 49 7.20 10.71 12.40
C LEU A 49 8.27 11.55 13.10
N ASN A 50 8.46 11.35 14.41
CA ASN A 50 9.44 12.07 15.22
C ASN A 50 10.74 11.29 15.47
N SER A 51 10.99 10.21 14.72
CA SER A 51 12.23 9.42 14.88
C SER A 51 13.46 10.30 14.69
N PRO A 52 14.46 10.22 15.60
CA PRO A 52 15.72 10.89 15.40
C PRO A 52 16.53 10.22 14.27
N THR A 53 17.45 10.97 13.68
CA THR A 53 18.42 10.40 12.73
C THR A 53 19.60 9.83 13.51
N GLU A 54 19.75 8.52 13.48
CA GLU A 54 20.82 7.79 14.20
C GLU A 54 21.87 7.20 13.27
N VAL A 55 21.58 7.10 11.97
CA VAL A 55 22.49 6.56 10.97
C VAL A 55 23.73 7.45 10.83
N LYS A 56 24.90 6.80 10.74
CA LYS A 56 26.21 7.46 10.61
C LYS A 56 26.98 6.82 9.47
N PRO A 57 26.83 7.30 8.24
CA PRO A 57 27.66 6.85 7.13
C PRO A 57 29.14 7.02 7.46
N SER A 58 29.96 6.07 7.05
CA SER A 58 31.41 6.09 7.34
C SER A 58 32.26 6.71 6.21
N GLY A 59 31.64 6.94 5.05
CA GLY A 59 32.25 7.61 3.90
C GLY A 59 32.01 9.12 3.90
N VAL A 60 32.02 9.71 2.73
CA VAL A 60 31.72 11.14 2.52
C VAL A 60 30.24 11.39 2.74
N ILE A 61 29.91 12.49 3.43
CA ILE A 61 28.53 12.91 3.65
C ILE A 61 28.24 14.14 2.79
N TYR A 62 27.19 14.02 1.98
CA TYR A 62 26.65 15.13 1.17
C TYR A 62 25.36 15.64 1.79
N TYR A 63 25.23 16.95 1.86
CA TYR A 63 24.09 17.65 2.45
C TYR A 63 23.24 18.32 1.37
N LEU A 64 21.93 18.15 1.46
CA LEU A 64 20.96 18.84 0.62
C LEU A 64 20.06 19.74 1.46
N SER A 65 19.76 20.93 0.95
CA SER A 65 18.78 21.86 1.49
C SER A 65 18.04 22.58 0.36
N ALA A 66 16.74 22.82 0.50
CA ALA A 66 15.97 23.61 -0.47
C ALA A 66 16.52 25.05 -0.63
N ASP A 67 17.16 25.58 0.42
CA ASP A 67 17.85 26.87 0.40
C ASP A 67 19.32 26.78 -0.08
N GLY A 68 19.79 25.58 -0.48
CA GLY A 68 21.15 25.34 -0.94
C GLY A 68 21.45 25.93 -2.32
N ASP A 69 22.62 25.61 -2.84
CA ASP A 69 23.06 25.99 -4.19
C ASP A 69 23.78 24.81 -4.85
N ASP A 70 23.42 24.47 -6.08
CA ASP A 70 24.06 23.39 -6.84
C ASP A 70 25.48 23.69 -7.30
N ALA A 71 25.96 24.92 -7.10
CA ALA A 71 27.35 25.32 -7.24
C ALA A 71 28.22 24.95 -6.01
N ASN A 72 27.60 24.64 -4.88
CA ASN A 72 28.30 24.22 -3.66
C ASN A 72 28.90 22.81 -3.83
N ASP A 73 29.81 22.44 -2.93
CA ASP A 73 30.39 21.12 -2.84
C ASP A 73 29.50 20.10 -2.13
N GLY A 74 28.52 20.55 -1.34
CA GLY A 74 27.60 19.73 -0.57
C GLY A 74 28.25 19.05 0.65
N LEU A 75 29.49 19.36 1.00
CA LEU A 75 30.25 18.61 2.01
C LEU A 75 29.99 19.09 3.46
N SER A 76 29.20 20.13 3.64
CA SER A 76 28.79 20.59 4.96
C SER A 76 27.34 21.10 4.98
N PRO A 77 26.70 21.14 6.18
CA PRO A 77 25.38 21.78 6.32
C PRO A 77 25.37 23.29 5.96
N GLN A 78 26.51 23.93 5.86
CA GLN A 78 26.67 25.36 5.50
C GLN A 78 26.81 25.57 4.00
N THR A 79 27.23 24.56 3.25
CA THR A 79 27.38 24.58 1.80
C THR A 79 26.56 23.46 1.13
N PRO A 80 25.24 23.34 1.42
CA PRO A 80 24.43 22.22 0.93
C PRO A 80 24.12 22.38 -0.57
N LEU A 81 23.96 21.28 -1.26
CA LEU A 81 23.36 21.23 -2.60
C LEU A 81 21.87 21.57 -2.53
N ARG A 82 21.29 22.02 -3.64
CA ARG A 82 19.87 22.36 -3.69
C ARG A 82 19.00 21.24 -4.23
N SER A 83 19.35 20.65 -5.35
CA SER A 83 18.42 19.88 -6.16
C SER A 83 18.71 18.37 -6.19
N ILE A 84 17.63 17.58 -6.34
CA ILE A 84 17.73 16.14 -6.65
C ILE A 84 18.41 15.94 -8.03
N ALA A 85 18.23 16.85 -8.97
CA ALA A 85 18.90 16.78 -10.26
C ALA A 85 20.43 16.78 -10.07
N LYS A 86 20.96 17.67 -9.24
CA LYS A 86 22.38 17.71 -8.89
C LYS A 86 22.82 16.47 -8.14
N LEU A 87 22.03 16.02 -7.16
CA LEU A 87 22.30 14.78 -6.43
C LEU A 87 22.50 13.59 -7.39
N ASN A 88 21.62 13.43 -8.36
CA ASN A 88 21.68 12.32 -9.32
C ASN A 88 22.94 12.34 -10.22
N THR A 89 23.67 13.46 -10.28
CA THR A 89 24.94 13.59 -11.03
C THR A 89 26.17 13.25 -10.18
N LEU A 90 26.03 13.09 -8.86
CA LEU A 90 27.17 12.80 -7.99
C LEU A 90 27.71 11.39 -8.19
N GLU A 91 29.02 11.27 -8.14
CA GLU A 91 29.74 9.98 -8.13
C GLU A 91 29.88 9.46 -6.70
N LEU A 92 28.76 9.07 -6.09
CA LEU A 92 28.74 8.53 -4.74
C LEU A 92 29.37 7.13 -4.69
N LYS A 93 30.10 6.87 -3.60
CA LYS A 93 30.79 5.59 -3.36
C LYS A 93 30.09 4.80 -2.24
N PRO A 94 30.29 3.49 -2.19
CA PRO A 94 29.83 2.70 -1.04
C PRO A 94 30.28 3.31 0.28
N SER A 95 29.40 3.31 1.27
CA SER A 95 29.53 3.92 2.59
C SER A 95 29.34 5.45 2.66
N ASP A 96 29.17 6.13 1.53
CA ASP A 96 28.77 7.55 1.52
C ASP A 96 27.36 7.74 2.07
N GLY A 97 27.07 8.97 2.48
CA GLY A 97 25.75 9.39 2.96
C GLY A 97 25.23 10.60 2.20
N VAL A 98 23.94 10.62 1.99
CA VAL A 98 23.18 11.76 1.46
C VAL A 98 22.19 12.19 2.53
N MET A 99 22.32 13.40 3.02
CA MET A 99 21.53 13.92 4.12
C MET A 99 20.65 15.08 3.63
N PHE A 100 19.34 14.89 3.74
CA PHE A 100 18.34 15.91 3.41
C PHE A 100 17.97 16.73 4.64
N ARG A 101 17.88 18.06 4.51
CA ARG A 101 17.51 18.92 5.64
C ARG A 101 16.04 18.67 6.04
N ARG A 102 15.82 18.46 7.32
CA ARG A 102 14.46 18.35 7.88
C ARG A 102 13.67 19.65 7.67
N GLY A 103 12.39 19.51 7.37
CA GLY A 103 11.48 20.63 7.08
C GLY A 103 11.42 21.04 5.62
N ASP A 104 12.40 20.66 4.80
CA ASP A 104 12.45 21.01 3.38
C ASP A 104 11.63 20.04 2.52
N VAL A 105 11.30 20.50 1.31
CA VAL A 105 10.53 19.75 0.30
C VAL A 105 11.30 19.73 -1.02
N TRP A 106 11.40 18.57 -1.64
CA TRP A 106 11.91 18.40 -2.99
C TRP A 106 10.90 17.68 -3.87
N ARG A 107 10.96 17.94 -5.17
CA ARG A 107 10.24 17.22 -6.21
C ARG A 107 11.22 16.52 -7.13
N GLY A 108 10.96 15.28 -7.47
CA GLY A 108 11.78 14.52 -8.41
C GLY A 108 12.05 13.08 -7.99
N LYS A 109 12.68 12.36 -8.89
CA LYS A 109 13.00 10.93 -8.75
C LYS A 109 14.46 10.75 -8.34
N ILE A 110 14.72 9.91 -7.35
CA ILE A 110 16.07 9.58 -6.89
C ILE A 110 16.48 8.23 -7.47
N THR A 111 17.59 8.21 -8.22
CA THR A 111 18.30 6.97 -8.55
C THR A 111 19.43 6.81 -7.55
N THR A 112 19.28 5.87 -6.65
CA THR A 112 20.27 5.63 -5.60
C THR A 112 21.60 5.10 -6.16
N ARG A 113 22.64 5.07 -5.34
CA ARG A 113 23.92 4.46 -5.67
C ARG A 113 24.21 3.31 -4.71
N LYS A 114 24.89 2.30 -5.22
CA LYS A 114 25.26 1.10 -4.44
C LYS A 114 26.01 1.44 -3.15
N GLY A 115 25.54 0.87 -2.05
CA GLY A 115 26.19 1.01 -0.75
C GLY A 115 26.00 2.37 -0.07
N VAL A 116 25.10 3.23 -0.57
CA VAL A 116 24.90 4.58 -0.07
C VAL A 116 23.69 4.64 0.88
N THR A 117 23.81 5.45 1.93
CA THR A 117 22.74 5.75 2.88
C THR A 117 22.11 7.10 2.55
N TYR A 118 20.77 7.12 2.44
CA TYR A 118 19.96 8.34 2.23
C TYR A 118 19.15 8.59 3.50
N SER A 119 19.37 9.75 4.15
CA SER A 119 18.70 10.05 5.42
C SER A 119 18.50 11.56 5.62
N ALA A 120 18.25 11.98 6.84
CA ALA A 120 17.90 13.35 7.20
C ALA A 120 18.95 13.98 8.15
N TYR A 121 19.05 15.31 8.12
CA TYR A 121 19.79 16.07 9.13
C TYR A 121 19.01 17.28 9.63
N GLY A 122 19.46 17.85 10.73
CA GLY A 122 18.82 19.03 11.32
C GLY A 122 17.65 18.67 12.25
N ARG A 123 16.75 19.60 12.44
CA ARG A 123 15.58 19.46 13.32
C ARG A 123 14.28 19.78 12.57
N GLY A 124 13.18 19.25 13.04
CA GLY A 124 11.86 19.48 12.45
C GLY A 124 11.27 18.21 11.82
N GLU A 125 10.29 18.38 10.98
CA GLU A 125 9.61 17.31 10.25
C GLU A 125 10.58 16.58 9.32
N LYS A 126 10.25 15.35 8.94
CA LYS A 126 11.05 14.60 7.96
C LYS A 126 11.16 15.39 6.66
N PRO A 127 12.33 15.35 5.98
CA PRO A 127 12.46 15.92 4.64
C PRO A 127 11.46 15.24 3.70
N ARG A 128 10.70 16.04 2.98
CA ARG A 128 9.65 15.57 2.08
C ARG A 128 10.17 15.48 0.67
N ILE A 129 10.00 14.33 0.07
CA ILE A 129 10.36 14.10 -1.32
C ILE A 129 9.07 13.71 -2.03
N TYR A 130 8.65 14.51 -3.04
CA TYR A 130 7.40 14.34 -3.77
C TYR A 130 7.66 13.83 -5.18
N GLY A 131 6.96 12.74 -5.56
CA GLY A 131 6.99 12.19 -6.91
C GLY A 131 6.15 12.98 -7.90
N SER A 132 5.18 13.75 -7.42
CA SER A 132 4.42 14.70 -8.22
C SER A 132 5.34 15.80 -8.78
N PRO A 133 5.28 16.11 -10.08
CA PRO A 133 6.21 17.06 -10.71
C PRO A 133 5.98 18.51 -10.26
N CYS A 134 4.75 18.84 -9.92
CA CYS A 134 4.35 20.18 -9.50
C CYS A 134 3.11 20.12 -8.60
N ASP A 135 2.77 21.22 -7.97
CA ASP A 135 1.42 21.49 -7.48
C ASP A 135 0.61 22.03 -8.67
N ALA A 136 -0.46 21.35 -9.02
CA ALA A 136 -1.31 21.71 -10.17
C ALA A 136 -2.50 22.62 -9.78
N ALA A 137 -2.56 23.14 -8.54
CA ALA A 137 -3.55 24.14 -8.13
C ALA A 137 -3.13 25.57 -8.51
N VAL A 138 -2.68 25.74 -9.75
CA VAL A 138 -2.22 27.04 -10.26
C VAL A 138 -3.32 27.69 -11.10
N GLU A 139 -3.61 28.96 -10.83
CA GLU A 139 -4.60 29.74 -11.58
C GLU A 139 -4.30 29.71 -13.08
N GLY A 140 -5.32 29.42 -13.89
CA GLY A 140 -5.23 29.36 -15.35
C GLY A 140 -4.70 28.03 -15.92
N GLU A 141 -4.26 27.08 -15.10
CA GLU A 141 -3.82 25.78 -15.59
C GLU A 141 -4.98 24.78 -15.86
N TRP A 142 -6.16 25.02 -15.33
CA TRP A 142 -7.34 24.22 -15.62
C TRP A 142 -8.30 24.96 -16.54
N ILE A 143 -8.38 24.49 -17.78
CA ILE A 143 -9.16 25.10 -18.86
C ILE A 143 -10.51 24.41 -18.94
N ALA A 144 -11.61 25.20 -18.85
CA ALA A 144 -12.95 24.67 -19.04
C ALA A 144 -13.11 24.11 -20.47
N THR A 145 -13.69 22.91 -20.59
CA THR A 145 -14.01 22.32 -21.89
C THR A 145 -15.43 22.71 -22.35
N ALA A 146 -15.84 22.23 -23.51
CA ALA A 146 -17.23 22.40 -23.96
C ALA A 146 -18.25 21.58 -23.11
N THR A 147 -17.78 20.57 -22.40
CA THR A 147 -18.62 19.77 -21.48
C THR A 147 -18.68 20.48 -20.13
N PRO A 148 -19.88 20.78 -19.61
CA PRO A 148 -20.04 21.44 -18.32
C PRO A 148 -19.31 20.70 -17.19
N ASN A 149 -18.64 21.43 -16.31
CA ASN A 149 -17.89 20.93 -15.17
C ASN A 149 -16.67 20.05 -15.51
N VAL A 150 -16.33 19.88 -16.77
CA VAL A 150 -15.12 19.16 -17.19
C VAL A 150 -14.03 20.17 -17.53
N TYR A 151 -12.91 20.03 -16.86
CA TYR A 151 -11.71 20.85 -17.02
C TYR A 151 -10.57 20.01 -17.54
N MET A 152 -9.78 20.58 -18.42
CA MET A 152 -8.56 19.99 -18.98
C MET A 152 -7.33 20.69 -18.40
N TYR A 153 -6.36 19.91 -17.93
CA TYR A 153 -5.08 20.47 -17.49
C TYR A 153 -4.28 21.00 -18.67
N SER A 154 -3.74 22.19 -18.55
CA SER A 154 -3.13 22.94 -19.67
C SER A 154 -1.84 22.31 -20.20
N LEU A 155 -1.07 21.65 -19.30
CA LEU A 155 0.19 21.01 -19.67
C LEU A 155 -0.02 19.59 -20.18
N GLU A 156 0.82 19.20 -21.13
CA GLU A 156 0.89 17.82 -21.59
C GLU A 156 1.64 16.96 -20.58
N LEU A 157 1.06 15.78 -20.29
CA LEU A 157 1.65 14.80 -19.38
C LEU A 157 1.91 13.50 -20.16
N SER A 158 3.17 13.22 -20.44
CA SER A 158 3.58 12.00 -21.14
C SER A 158 3.55 10.75 -20.26
N ASP A 159 3.76 10.92 -18.95
CA ASP A 159 3.71 9.85 -17.97
C ASP A 159 2.29 9.73 -17.43
N ASP A 160 1.75 8.50 -17.41
CA ASP A 160 0.39 8.26 -16.92
C ASP A 160 0.23 8.70 -15.46
N VAL A 161 -0.91 9.31 -15.15
CA VAL A 161 -1.27 9.78 -13.81
C VAL A 161 -2.10 8.73 -13.09
N GLY A 162 -1.63 8.27 -11.94
CA GLY A 162 -2.29 7.26 -11.10
C GLY A 162 -3.55 7.77 -10.40
N THR A 163 -3.44 8.89 -9.73
CA THR A 163 -4.55 9.66 -9.15
C THR A 163 -4.15 11.12 -8.96
N LEU A 164 -5.13 11.97 -8.64
CA LEU A 164 -4.91 13.33 -8.14
C LEU A 164 -5.22 13.33 -6.65
N VAL A 165 -4.37 13.99 -5.88
CA VAL A 165 -4.55 14.14 -4.43
C VAL A 165 -4.72 15.63 -4.11
N PHE A 166 -5.80 15.96 -3.41
CA PHE A 166 -6.19 17.33 -3.11
C PHE A 166 -5.92 17.66 -1.64
N ASN A 167 -5.51 18.91 -1.38
CA ASN A 167 -5.36 19.49 -0.04
C ASN A 167 -4.56 18.59 0.92
N GLY A 168 -3.41 18.11 0.45
CA GLY A 168 -2.53 17.28 1.27
C GLY A 168 -3.06 15.88 1.62
N GLY A 169 -4.12 15.41 0.95
CA GLY A 169 -4.70 14.08 1.16
C GLY A 169 -6.09 14.10 1.81
N GLU A 170 -6.75 15.23 1.87
CA GLU A 170 -8.14 15.30 2.33
C GLU A 170 -9.11 14.59 1.39
N GLN A 171 -8.83 14.65 0.09
CA GLN A 171 -9.58 14.01 -0.97
C GLN A 171 -8.66 13.48 -2.07
N ASN A 172 -9.17 12.60 -2.90
CA ASN A 172 -8.52 12.15 -4.13
C ASN A 172 -9.52 11.94 -5.26
N ALA A 173 -9.02 12.00 -6.49
CA ALA A 173 -9.81 11.75 -7.68
C ALA A 173 -9.98 10.25 -7.97
N ILE A 174 -11.01 9.90 -8.73
CA ILE A 174 -11.27 8.52 -9.18
C ILE A 174 -10.89 8.41 -10.65
N LYS A 175 -9.94 7.52 -10.93
CA LYS A 175 -9.47 7.29 -12.29
C LYS A 175 -10.46 6.47 -13.09
N ILE A 176 -11.00 7.05 -14.14
CA ILE A 176 -11.80 6.33 -15.13
C ILE A 176 -10.88 5.66 -16.14
N LEU A 177 -11.07 4.36 -16.35
CA LEU A 177 -10.38 3.56 -17.36
C LEU A 177 -11.32 3.21 -18.50
N LYS A 178 -10.79 3.19 -19.71
CA LYS A 178 -11.47 2.60 -20.86
C LYS A 178 -11.40 1.08 -20.80
N VAL A 179 -12.52 0.41 -21.00
CA VAL A 179 -12.58 -1.00 -21.36
C VAL A 179 -12.76 -1.06 -22.87
N TYR A 180 -11.80 -1.65 -23.56
CA TYR A 180 -11.80 -1.82 -25.01
C TYR A 180 -12.53 -3.11 -25.36
N HIS A 181 -13.41 -3.08 -26.35
CA HIS A 181 -14.16 -4.23 -26.82
C HIS A 181 -13.71 -4.65 -28.24
N ALA A 182 -13.91 -5.91 -28.58
CA ALA A 182 -13.51 -6.46 -29.89
C ALA A 182 -14.18 -5.81 -31.08
N ASP A 183 -15.34 -5.17 -30.90
CA ASP A 183 -16.05 -4.41 -31.93
C ASP A 183 -15.54 -2.96 -32.10
N GLY A 184 -14.50 -2.58 -31.37
CA GLY A 184 -13.90 -1.26 -31.40
C GLY A 184 -14.59 -0.22 -30.53
N THR A 185 -15.65 -0.59 -29.81
CA THR A 185 -16.29 0.29 -28.82
C THR A 185 -15.50 0.34 -27.51
N THR A 186 -15.71 1.41 -26.74
CA THR A 186 -15.12 1.55 -25.41
C THR A 186 -16.17 1.91 -24.37
N THR A 187 -16.00 1.38 -23.15
CA THR A 187 -16.89 1.66 -22.02
C THR A 187 -16.11 2.07 -20.77
N ASN A 188 -16.81 2.73 -19.85
CA ASN A 188 -16.30 3.06 -18.53
C ASN A 188 -16.21 1.79 -17.67
N VAL A 189 -15.06 1.58 -17.05
CA VAL A 189 -14.76 0.37 -16.25
C VAL A 189 -15.74 0.14 -15.09
N TYR A 190 -16.27 1.21 -14.49
CA TYR A 190 -17.15 1.10 -13.32
C TYR A 190 -18.63 1.04 -13.68
N THR A 191 -19.06 1.71 -14.74
CA THR A 191 -20.49 1.81 -15.10
C THR A 191 -20.88 0.94 -16.27
N GLY A 192 -19.92 0.52 -17.12
CA GLY A 192 -20.21 -0.17 -18.38
C GLY A 192 -20.84 0.72 -19.46
N GLU A 193 -21.07 2.01 -19.19
CA GLU A 193 -21.60 2.95 -20.17
C GLU A 193 -20.56 3.29 -21.26
N PRO A 194 -20.99 3.68 -22.47
CA PRO A 194 -20.07 4.18 -23.49
C PRO A 194 -19.18 5.30 -22.96
N PHE A 195 -17.89 5.22 -23.24
CA PHE A 195 -16.90 6.18 -22.77
C PHE A 195 -15.79 6.37 -23.81
N ALA A 196 -15.80 7.51 -24.51
CA ALA A 196 -14.84 7.84 -25.54
C ALA A 196 -13.63 8.61 -25.00
N GLY A 197 -13.77 9.37 -23.90
CA GLY A 197 -12.68 10.17 -23.35
C GLY A 197 -13.08 11.14 -22.25
N GLY A 198 -12.22 12.11 -21.97
CA GLY A 198 -12.39 13.06 -20.87
C GLY A 198 -13.68 13.84 -20.87
N CYS A 199 -14.22 14.14 -22.06
CA CYS A 199 -15.51 14.85 -22.19
C CYS A 199 -16.74 14.03 -21.77
N ASP A 200 -16.60 12.73 -21.53
CA ASP A 200 -17.68 11.85 -21.03
C ASP A 200 -17.72 11.74 -19.51
N LEU A 201 -16.82 12.42 -18.80
CA LEU A 201 -16.82 12.48 -17.34
C LEU A 201 -18.09 13.17 -16.83
N LYS A 202 -18.72 12.61 -15.80
CA LYS A 202 -20.00 13.09 -15.27
C LYS A 202 -20.02 13.31 -13.76
N ARG A 203 -19.27 12.48 -13.01
CA ARG A 203 -19.29 12.50 -11.55
C ARG A 203 -18.17 13.37 -11.03
N ASP A 204 -18.45 14.13 -9.99
CA ASP A 204 -17.46 14.97 -9.31
C ASP A 204 -16.21 14.17 -8.91
N LEU A 205 -15.06 14.73 -9.19
CA LEU A 205 -13.71 14.17 -8.99
C LEU A 205 -13.40 12.89 -9.80
N ASP A 206 -14.26 12.50 -10.77
CA ASP A 206 -13.80 11.55 -11.78
C ASP A 206 -12.77 12.23 -12.69
N PHE A 207 -11.69 11.52 -13.00
CA PHE A 207 -10.69 12.01 -13.94
C PHE A 207 -10.31 10.95 -14.97
N PHE A 208 -9.87 11.43 -16.11
CA PHE A 208 -9.35 10.60 -17.20
C PHE A 208 -8.04 11.21 -17.70
N HIS A 209 -7.02 10.38 -17.87
CA HIS A 209 -5.78 10.78 -18.50
C HIS A 209 -5.60 10.04 -19.82
N ASP A 210 -5.73 10.77 -20.91
CA ASP A 210 -5.40 10.27 -22.25
C ASP A 210 -3.88 10.35 -22.49
N TYR A 211 -3.14 9.48 -21.81
CA TYR A 211 -1.68 9.46 -21.88
C TYR A 211 -1.13 8.90 -23.21
N ARG A 212 -1.97 8.21 -23.98
CA ARG A 212 -1.56 7.57 -25.24
C ARG A 212 -1.57 8.53 -26.42
N ASP A 213 -2.70 9.20 -26.59
CA ASP A 213 -2.98 10.00 -27.79
C ASP A 213 -2.80 11.50 -27.53
N GLU A 214 -3.66 12.07 -26.71
CA GLU A 214 -3.69 13.52 -26.48
C GLU A 214 -2.70 14.00 -25.43
N LYS A 215 -2.23 13.13 -24.54
CA LYS A 215 -1.42 13.43 -23.36
C LYS A 215 -2.06 14.48 -22.45
N ARG A 216 -3.39 14.48 -22.39
CA ARG A 216 -4.21 15.45 -21.66
C ARG A 216 -4.91 14.79 -20.47
N LEU A 217 -4.92 15.53 -19.38
CA LEU A 217 -5.59 15.16 -18.15
C LEU A 217 -6.92 15.92 -18.06
N TYR A 218 -8.00 15.21 -17.83
CA TYR A 218 -9.35 15.75 -17.67
C TYR A 218 -9.87 15.43 -16.28
N LEU A 219 -10.48 16.43 -15.64
CA LEU A 219 -11.12 16.30 -14.32
C LEU A 219 -12.54 16.87 -14.38
N CYS A 220 -13.50 16.11 -13.87
CA CYS A 220 -14.83 16.63 -13.59
C CYS A 220 -14.83 17.31 -12.21
N SER A 221 -15.11 18.60 -12.15
CA SER A 221 -15.21 19.37 -10.92
C SER A 221 -16.52 20.17 -10.93
N THR A 222 -17.51 19.67 -10.20
CA THR A 222 -18.87 20.23 -10.17
C THR A 222 -19.00 21.48 -9.31
N GLU A 223 -17.98 21.76 -8.49
CA GLU A 223 -17.95 22.90 -7.57
C GLU A 223 -17.02 24.04 -8.06
N GLY A 224 -16.76 24.09 -9.38
CA GLY A 224 -15.96 25.15 -9.99
C GLY A 224 -14.60 24.71 -10.50
N ASN A 225 -13.78 25.67 -10.89
CA ASN A 225 -12.45 25.42 -11.43
C ASN A 225 -11.56 24.74 -10.38
N PRO A 226 -10.88 23.64 -10.73
CA PRO A 226 -10.03 22.93 -9.76
C PRO A 226 -9.00 23.81 -9.04
N SER A 227 -8.38 24.77 -9.73
CA SER A 227 -7.40 25.68 -9.09
C SER A 227 -8.00 26.72 -8.14
N GLU A 228 -9.30 26.97 -8.23
CA GLU A 228 -10.05 27.82 -7.30
C GLU A 228 -10.65 27.03 -6.14
N ARG A 229 -10.94 25.76 -6.39
CA ARG A 229 -11.56 24.83 -5.42
C ARG A 229 -10.57 24.25 -4.44
N PHE A 230 -9.35 23.96 -4.86
CA PHE A 230 -8.36 23.27 -4.04
C PHE A 230 -7.13 24.13 -3.78
N GLU A 231 -6.61 24.04 -2.54
CA GLU A 231 -5.37 24.73 -2.15
C GLU A 231 -4.11 24.05 -2.71
N SER A 232 -4.21 22.72 -2.97
CA SER A 232 -3.14 21.96 -3.62
C SER A 232 -3.70 20.77 -4.41
N ILE A 233 -3.03 20.45 -5.54
CA ILE A 233 -3.37 19.30 -6.40
C ILE A 233 -2.07 18.60 -6.77
N GLU A 234 -1.85 17.40 -6.22
CA GLU A 234 -0.68 16.58 -6.53
C GLU A 234 -1.02 15.53 -7.58
N LEU A 235 -0.20 15.45 -8.62
CA LEU A 235 -0.36 14.51 -9.74
C LEU A 235 0.58 13.32 -9.54
N LEU A 236 0.04 12.11 -9.29
CA LEU A 236 0.84 10.90 -9.09
C LEU A 236 1.29 10.35 -10.45
N THR A 237 2.37 10.90 -11.00
CA THR A 237 2.87 10.49 -12.31
C THR A 237 3.67 9.20 -12.27
N ARG A 238 3.61 8.43 -13.36
CA ARG A 238 4.28 7.14 -13.52
C ARG A 238 5.79 7.22 -13.35
N GLY A 239 6.37 6.12 -12.87
CA GLY A 239 7.80 5.90 -12.66
C GLY A 239 8.12 5.68 -11.19
N ASN A 240 9.02 4.74 -10.90
CA ASN A 240 9.48 4.51 -9.54
C ASN A 240 10.08 5.78 -8.97
N PHE A 241 9.61 6.13 -7.81
CA PHE A 241 9.97 7.40 -7.23
C PHE A 241 11.39 7.36 -6.63
N ILE A 242 11.67 6.34 -5.81
CA ILE A 242 13.05 6.00 -5.47
C ILE A 242 13.39 4.69 -6.16
N ASN A 243 14.31 4.73 -7.09
CA ASN A 243 14.84 3.54 -7.74
C ASN A 243 16.03 3.04 -6.90
N ALA A 244 15.76 2.07 -6.03
CA ALA A 244 16.75 1.52 -5.12
C ALA A 244 17.65 0.54 -5.89
N THR A 245 18.95 0.83 -5.87
CA THR A 245 19.99 -0.03 -6.43
C THR A 245 20.46 -1.07 -5.41
N ASP A 246 21.67 -1.60 -5.56
CA ASP A 246 22.20 -2.61 -4.67
C ASP A 246 22.73 -2.04 -3.34
N THR A 247 22.38 -2.66 -2.23
CA THR A 247 22.88 -2.36 -0.88
C THR A 247 22.58 -0.92 -0.44
N VAL A 248 21.29 -0.58 -0.39
CA VAL A 248 20.84 0.78 -0.07
C VAL A 248 20.15 0.84 1.29
N HIS A 249 20.42 1.90 2.04
CA HIS A 249 19.69 2.24 3.24
C HIS A 249 18.97 3.57 3.06
N ILE A 250 17.64 3.57 3.20
CA ILE A 250 16.78 4.74 3.16
C ILE A 250 16.21 4.93 4.56
N ASP A 251 16.49 6.07 5.18
CA ASP A 251 16.16 6.33 6.57
C ASP A 251 15.58 7.74 6.77
N ASN A 252 14.57 7.85 7.62
CA ASN A 252 14.02 9.13 8.07
C ASN A 252 13.53 10.09 6.97
N LEU A 253 13.08 9.59 5.82
CA LEU A 253 12.50 10.38 4.74
C LEU A 253 10.97 10.29 4.74
N CYS A 254 10.31 11.34 4.25
CA CYS A 254 8.89 11.35 3.89
C CYS A 254 8.77 11.30 2.35
N ILE A 255 8.20 10.22 1.82
CA ILE A 255 8.14 9.88 0.39
C ILE A 255 6.68 9.83 -0.01
N MET A 256 6.22 10.77 -0.86
CA MET A 256 4.80 10.93 -1.18
C MET A 256 4.55 11.24 -2.66
N TYR A 257 3.34 10.91 -3.10
CA TYR A 257 2.78 11.32 -4.41
C TYR A 257 3.51 10.72 -5.62
N GLY A 258 3.88 9.45 -5.54
CA GLY A 258 4.45 8.71 -6.68
C GLY A 258 3.44 7.81 -7.36
N GLY A 259 3.36 7.83 -8.69
CA GLY A 259 2.33 7.07 -9.45
C GLY A 259 2.67 5.60 -9.71
N SER A 260 3.88 5.14 -9.38
CA SER A 260 4.29 3.72 -9.42
C SER A 260 4.71 3.28 -8.03
N HIS A 261 5.83 2.55 -7.87
CA HIS A 261 6.32 2.23 -6.53
C HIS A 261 6.93 3.45 -5.84
N GLY A 262 6.70 3.58 -4.53
CA GLY A 262 7.37 4.58 -3.71
C GLY A 262 8.88 4.33 -3.66
N ILE A 263 9.27 3.14 -3.20
CA ILE A 263 10.63 2.62 -3.26
C ILE A 263 10.58 1.29 -4.00
N GLY A 264 11.17 1.22 -5.18
CA GLY A 264 11.22 -0.01 -5.99
C GLY A 264 12.64 -0.48 -6.19
N SER A 265 12.88 -1.78 -6.06
CA SER A 265 14.15 -2.44 -6.34
C SER A 265 13.95 -3.71 -7.15
N GLY A 266 14.88 -4.00 -8.03
CA GLY A 266 15.05 -5.34 -8.60
C GLY A 266 15.84 -6.25 -7.68
N THR A 267 16.57 -7.21 -8.23
CA THR A 267 17.49 -8.05 -7.44
C THR A 267 18.56 -7.19 -6.78
N THR A 268 18.71 -7.32 -5.48
CA THR A 268 19.64 -6.54 -4.66
C THR A 268 20.30 -7.42 -3.58
N LYS A 269 21.45 -7.03 -3.06
CA LYS A 269 21.99 -7.68 -1.85
C LYS A 269 21.23 -7.23 -0.61
N SER A 270 21.02 -5.93 -0.45
CA SER A 270 20.32 -5.40 0.72
C SER A 270 19.50 -4.17 0.37
N LEU A 271 18.25 -4.14 0.85
CA LEU A 271 17.43 -2.94 0.93
C LEU A 271 16.98 -2.78 2.38
N ARG A 272 17.34 -1.67 2.99
CA ARG A 272 16.87 -1.29 4.32
C ARG A 272 16.08 0.00 4.23
N VAL A 273 14.85 -0.01 4.72
CA VAL A 273 14.00 1.18 4.82
C VAL A 273 13.59 1.32 6.28
N THR A 274 14.03 2.39 6.92
CA THR A 274 13.82 2.58 8.35
C THR A 274 13.30 3.97 8.67
N ASN A 275 12.44 4.07 9.68
CA ASN A 275 11.96 5.35 10.19
C ASN A 275 11.31 6.26 9.11
N CYS A 276 10.82 5.71 8.01
CA CYS A 276 10.26 6.49 6.90
C CYS A 276 8.75 6.69 7.02
N GLU A 277 8.27 7.75 6.38
CA GLU A 277 6.87 7.98 6.06
C GLU A 277 6.69 7.78 4.56
N ILE A 278 5.72 6.94 4.15
CA ILE A 278 5.47 6.64 2.73
C ILE A 278 3.98 6.66 2.50
N GLY A 279 3.51 7.52 1.60
CA GLY A 279 2.08 7.66 1.40
C GLY A 279 1.67 8.18 0.03
N TRP A 280 0.42 7.90 -0.36
CA TRP A 280 -0.14 8.30 -1.65
C TRP A 280 0.72 7.79 -2.80
N ILE A 281 0.78 6.48 -2.94
CA ILE A 281 1.64 5.78 -3.91
C ILE A 281 0.81 4.95 -4.86
N GLY A 282 1.18 4.98 -6.16
CA GLY A 282 0.71 4.02 -7.14
C GLY A 282 -0.38 4.52 -8.08
N GLY A 283 -1.04 3.57 -8.71
CA GLY A 283 -2.25 3.74 -9.54
C GLY A 283 -2.00 4.11 -10.99
N SER A 284 -0.76 4.34 -11.41
CA SER A 284 -0.49 4.52 -12.83
C SER A 284 -0.49 3.18 -13.59
N MET A 285 -0.51 3.26 -14.91
CA MET A 285 -0.57 2.12 -15.79
C MET A 285 0.72 1.30 -15.73
N LEU A 286 0.57 0.00 -15.49
CA LEU A 286 1.63 -1.01 -15.61
C LEU A 286 1.70 -1.55 -17.03
N LEU A 287 0.60 -2.15 -17.48
CA LEU A 287 0.46 -2.78 -18.79
C LEU A 287 -0.74 -2.18 -19.53
N PRO A 288 -0.61 -1.93 -20.84
CA PRO A 288 -1.73 -1.49 -21.66
C PRO A 288 -2.77 -2.61 -21.81
N ALA A 289 -3.99 -2.23 -22.15
CA ALA A 289 -5.03 -3.16 -22.54
C ALA A 289 -4.53 -4.11 -23.62
N PRO A 290 -4.83 -5.43 -23.53
CA PRO A 290 -4.46 -6.39 -24.55
C PRO A 290 -5.11 -6.05 -25.92
N PRO A 291 -4.48 -6.44 -27.05
CA PRO A 291 -5.04 -6.19 -28.39
C PRO A 291 -6.44 -6.79 -28.63
N GLU A 292 -6.75 -7.90 -27.99
CA GLU A 292 -8.04 -8.58 -28.05
C GLU A 292 -9.15 -7.90 -27.25
N GLY A 293 -8.83 -6.85 -26.52
CA GLY A 293 -9.74 -6.11 -25.67
C GLY A 293 -9.40 -6.22 -24.19
N GLY A 294 -10.18 -5.52 -23.35
CA GLY A 294 -9.91 -5.42 -21.91
C GLY A 294 -9.57 -3.99 -21.49
N ARG A 295 -8.84 -3.84 -20.41
CA ARG A 295 -8.44 -2.55 -19.86
C ARG A 295 -6.95 -2.51 -19.48
N ASP A 296 -6.45 -1.31 -19.27
CA ASP A 296 -5.12 -1.12 -18.72
C ASP A 296 -5.03 -1.71 -17.30
N ALA A 297 -3.93 -2.39 -17.01
CA ALA A 297 -3.59 -2.79 -15.65
C ALA A 297 -2.85 -1.66 -14.94
N ARG A 298 -3.24 -1.38 -13.70
CA ARG A 298 -2.61 -0.38 -12.83
C ARG A 298 -1.77 -1.09 -11.76
N TYR A 299 -0.86 -0.36 -11.13
CA TYR A 299 0.02 -0.90 -10.09
C TYR A 299 0.54 0.18 -9.15
N GLY A 300 1.21 -0.23 -8.06
CA GLY A 300 2.01 0.67 -7.26
C GLY A 300 2.05 0.35 -5.78
N ASN A 301 3.18 -0.23 -5.36
CA ASN A 301 3.47 -0.60 -3.99
C ASN A 301 4.21 0.50 -3.23
N GLY A 302 4.02 0.59 -1.93
CA GLY A 302 4.79 1.52 -1.10
C GLY A 302 6.28 1.21 -1.15
N ILE A 303 6.66 -0.02 -0.81
CA ILE A 303 8.04 -0.51 -0.86
C ILE A 303 8.03 -1.88 -1.53
N GLU A 304 8.89 -2.07 -2.53
CA GLU A 304 8.97 -3.32 -3.28
C GLU A 304 10.40 -3.80 -3.52
N ILE A 305 10.62 -5.11 -3.37
CA ILE A 305 11.65 -5.83 -4.09
C ILE A 305 10.99 -6.78 -5.10
N TYR A 306 11.28 -6.60 -6.37
CA TYR A 306 10.90 -7.51 -7.45
C TYR A 306 12.11 -8.29 -7.91
N GLY A 307 12.41 -9.41 -7.24
CA GLY A 307 13.61 -10.21 -7.52
C GLY A 307 14.14 -10.91 -6.28
N GLY A 308 15.44 -11.20 -6.24
CA GLY A 308 16.12 -11.81 -5.10
C GLY A 308 16.79 -10.79 -4.18
N CYS A 309 17.03 -11.17 -2.91
CA CYS A 309 17.84 -10.39 -1.98
C CYS A 309 18.54 -11.27 -0.94
N GLU A 310 19.60 -10.74 -0.32
CA GLU A 310 20.24 -11.35 0.84
C GLU A 310 19.71 -10.73 2.15
N GLU A 311 19.17 -9.51 2.08
CA GLU A 311 18.55 -8.81 3.20
C GLU A 311 17.46 -7.86 2.69
N PHE A 312 16.27 -7.92 3.29
CA PHE A 312 15.22 -6.92 3.10
C PHE A 312 14.61 -6.52 4.44
N VAL A 313 14.84 -5.30 4.85
CA VAL A 313 14.38 -4.77 6.14
C VAL A 313 13.47 -3.56 5.93
N VAL A 314 12.26 -3.63 6.49
CA VAL A 314 11.37 -2.48 6.65
C VAL A 314 11.03 -2.38 8.14
N ASP A 315 11.58 -1.38 8.82
CA ASP A 315 11.39 -1.23 10.25
C ASP A 315 10.99 0.19 10.65
N ASN A 316 10.04 0.29 11.58
CA ASN A 316 9.57 1.55 12.15
C ASN A 316 9.14 2.57 11.07
N CYS A 317 8.39 2.10 10.05
CA CYS A 317 7.86 2.93 8.97
C CYS A 317 6.34 3.14 9.10
N TYR A 318 5.88 4.35 8.72
CA TYR A 318 4.47 4.66 8.54
C TYR A 318 4.15 4.66 7.04
N ILE A 319 3.34 3.69 6.60
CA ILE A 319 3.01 3.46 5.20
C ILE A 319 1.50 3.52 5.05
N TYR A 320 1.00 4.32 4.11
CA TYR A 320 -0.42 4.52 3.98
C TYR A 320 -0.85 4.92 2.56
N GLN A 321 -2.12 4.63 2.22
CA GLN A 321 -2.70 5.05 0.96
C GLN A 321 -1.84 4.61 -0.25
N CYS A 322 -1.48 3.31 -0.30
CA CYS A 322 -0.87 2.70 -1.47
C CYS A 322 -1.95 2.02 -2.32
N TYR A 323 -1.84 2.15 -3.63
CA TYR A 323 -2.79 1.56 -4.58
C TYR A 323 -2.82 0.04 -4.48
N ASP A 324 -1.65 -0.59 -4.37
CA ASP A 324 -1.49 -2.03 -4.13
C ASP A 324 -1.02 -2.27 -2.68
N ALA A 325 0.08 -2.99 -2.51
CA ALA A 325 0.62 -3.32 -1.20
C ALA A 325 1.39 -2.15 -0.56
N GLY A 326 1.30 -2.05 0.77
CA GLY A 326 2.19 -1.18 1.52
C GLY A 326 3.64 -1.66 1.45
N ILE A 327 3.87 -2.96 1.66
CA ILE A 327 5.18 -3.60 1.55
C ILE A 327 5.01 -4.89 0.75
N THR A 328 5.89 -5.13 -0.22
CA THR A 328 5.86 -6.38 -0.96
C THR A 328 7.25 -6.91 -1.29
N ASN A 329 7.40 -8.21 -1.17
CA ASN A 329 8.52 -8.97 -1.69
C ASN A 329 7.97 -9.99 -2.69
N GLN A 330 8.25 -9.75 -3.97
CA GLN A 330 7.68 -10.54 -5.03
C GLN A 330 8.68 -10.86 -6.13
N ASN A 331 8.46 -11.97 -6.78
CA ASN A 331 9.10 -12.34 -8.01
C ASN A 331 8.14 -13.21 -8.81
N GLN A 332 7.68 -12.67 -9.90
CA GLN A 332 6.87 -13.38 -10.89
C GLN A 332 7.72 -13.55 -12.14
N ASP A 333 8.50 -14.59 -12.18
CA ASP A 333 9.35 -14.87 -13.31
C ASP A 333 8.75 -15.97 -14.19
N ASP A 334 7.84 -15.56 -15.06
CA ASP A 334 7.21 -16.47 -16.03
C ASP A 334 8.11 -16.76 -17.25
N VAL A 335 9.19 -16.03 -17.38
CA VAL A 335 9.99 -15.99 -18.62
C VAL A 335 11.38 -16.56 -18.45
N SER A 336 11.99 -16.48 -17.28
CA SER A 336 13.33 -17.01 -17.02
C SER A 336 13.29 -18.26 -16.15
N ASP A 337 14.20 -19.20 -16.44
CA ASP A 337 14.42 -20.39 -15.61
C ASP A 337 15.27 -20.07 -14.35
N SER A 338 15.52 -18.79 -14.09
CA SER A 338 16.35 -18.37 -12.95
C SER A 338 15.57 -18.42 -11.65
N SER A 339 16.01 -19.27 -10.75
CA SER A 339 15.56 -19.26 -9.35
C SER A 339 16.02 -17.98 -8.67
N ARG A 340 15.14 -17.38 -7.89
CA ARG A 340 15.46 -16.19 -7.10
C ARG A 340 15.17 -16.42 -5.64
N THR A 341 16.16 -16.16 -4.81
CA THR A 341 16.07 -16.34 -3.37
C THR A 341 16.01 -15.00 -2.68
N MET A 342 15.07 -14.86 -1.75
CA MET A 342 15.06 -13.77 -0.78
C MET A 342 15.46 -14.31 0.57
N ARG A 343 16.47 -13.72 1.20
CA ARG A 343 16.95 -14.12 2.52
C ARG A 343 16.82 -12.98 3.51
N ASN A 344 16.65 -13.35 4.78
CA ASN A 344 16.66 -12.41 5.91
C ASN A 344 15.69 -11.25 5.70
N VAL A 345 14.43 -11.59 5.38
CA VAL A 345 13.35 -10.63 5.16
C VAL A 345 12.71 -10.30 6.51
N SER A 346 12.63 -9.02 6.84
CA SER A 346 12.14 -8.57 8.14
C SER A 346 11.28 -7.32 8.01
N PHE A 347 10.00 -7.42 8.36
CA PHE A 347 9.05 -6.30 8.41
C PHE A 347 8.58 -6.12 9.84
N THR A 348 9.10 -5.08 10.52
CA THR A 348 8.93 -4.95 11.97
C THR A 348 8.49 -3.55 12.39
N ASN A 349 7.68 -3.48 13.45
CA ASN A 349 7.28 -2.24 14.09
C ASN A 349 6.64 -1.18 13.18
N ASN A 350 6.09 -1.58 12.04
CA ASN A 350 5.49 -0.68 11.07
C ASN A 350 4.03 -0.38 11.41
N LEU A 351 3.57 0.79 11.02
CA LEU A 351 2.15 1.12 10.90
C LEU A 351 1.82 1.17 9.41
N VAL A 352 0.96 0.25 8.96
CA VAL A 352 0.48 0.22 7.56
C VAL A 352 -1.03 0.43 7.56
N GLU A 353 -1.50 1.47 6.88
CA GLU A 353 -2.91 1.87 6.91
C GLU A 353 -3.46 2.15 5.50
N ARG A 354 -4.67 1.65 5.21
CA ARG A 354 -5.42 2.05 4.00
C ARG A 354 -4.68 1.81 2.68
N CYS A 355 -3.83 0.80 2.64
CA CYS A 355 -3.33 0.21 1.40
C CYS A 355 -4.32 -0.87 0.95
N GLU A 356 -4.33 -1.23 -0.32
CA GLU A 356 -5.18 -2.36 -0.75
C GLU A 356 -4.75 -3.64 -0.02
N MET A 357 -3.46 -3.91 0.02
CA MET A 357 -2.88 -4.94 0.86
C MET A 357 -1.86 -4.32 1.82
N SER A 358 -1.84 -4.76 3.09
CA SER A 358 -0.82 -4.21 3.98
C SER A 358 0.56 -4.79 3.68
N ILE A 359 0.68 -6.12 3.61
CA ILE A 359 1.90 -6.84 3.24
C ILE A 359 1.53 -7.94 2.24
N GLU A 360 2.22 -7.94 1.13
CA GLU A 360 2.11 -8.97 0.11
C GLU A 360 3.43 -9.75 0.01
N TYR A 361 3.37 -11.02 -0.29
CA TYR A 361 4.55 -11.82 -0.60
C TYR A 361 4.23 -12.94 -1.58
N TYR A 362 5.09 -13.13 -2.55
CA TYR A 362 5.12 -14.35 -3.36
C TYR A 362 6.43 -14.50 -4.14
N LEU A 363 6.82 -15.73 -4.35
CA LEU A 363 7.88 -16.11 -5.28
C LEU A 363 7.39 -17.28 -6.13
N GLY A 364 7.81 -17.31 -7.36
CA GLY A 364 7.57 -18.44 -8.24
C GLY A 364 6.91 -18.09 -9.55
N ALA A 365 7.07 -18.96 -10.53
CA ALA A 365 6.41 -18.87 -11.83
C ALA A 365 4.98 -19.42 -11.72
N GLN A 366 4.03 -18.75 -12.33
CA GLN A 366 2.66 -19.27 -12.47
C GLN A 366 2.61 -20.61 -13.22
N MET A 367 3.50 -20.79 -14.16
CA MET A 367 3.45 -21.87 -15.14
C MET A 367 4.58 -22.90 -14.99
N LYS A 368 5.63 -22.58 -14.25
CA LYS A 368 6.79 -23.50 -14.04
C LYS A 368 7.18 -23.53 -12.58
N PRO A 369 7.45 -24.71 -12.00
CA PRO A 369 8.08 -24.80 -10.70
C PRO A 369 9.44 -24.10 -10.75
N THR A 370 9.68 -23.13 -9.90
CA THR A 370 11.00 -22.52 -9.71
C THR A 370 11.58 -22.99 -8.38
N GLU A 371 12.90 -22.94 -8.26
CA GLU A 371 13.56 -23.14 -6.96
C GLU A 371 13.65 -21.84 -6.15
N SER A 372 12.82 -20.85 -6.51
CA SER A 372 12.77 -19.57 -5.78
C SER A 372 12.22 -19.77 -4.40
N ILE A 373 12.91 -19.23 -3.39
CA ILE A 373 12.54 -19.36 -1.98
C ILE A 373 12.60 -18.02 -1.24
N ILE A 374 11.83 -17.92 -0.16
CA ILE A 374 11.99 -16.91 0.90
C ILE A 374 12.50 -17.62 2.13
N GLU A 375 13.64 -17.21 2.65
CA GLU A 375 14.30 -17.84 3.79
C GLU A 375 14.53 -16.84 4.92
N ASN A 376 14.22 -17.23 6.16
CA ASN A 376 14.30 -16.37 7.35
C ASN A 376 13.39 -15.16 7.21
N PHE A 377 12.06 -15.39 7.12
CA PHE A 377 11.08 -14.34 6.95
C PHE A 377 10.38 -14.04 8.28
N LEU A 378 10.45 -12.77 8.71
CA LEU A 378 9.86 -12.29 9.95
C LEU A 378 8.89 -11.12 9.71
N ILE A 379 7.67 -11.24 10.20
CA ILE A 379 6.69 -10.15 10.27
C ILE A 379 6.33 -9.98 11.75
N GLU A 380 6.78 -8.90 12.39
CA GLU A 380 6.66 -8.76 13.84
C GLU A 380 6.30 -7.36 14.32
N GLY A 381 5.37 -7.29 15.28
CA GLY A 381 5.08 -6.06 16.02
C GLY A 381 4.43 -4.95 15.20
N ASN A 382 3.92 -5.27 14.01
CA ASN A 382 3.27 -4.30 13.15
C ASN A 382 1.82 -4.03 13.58
N ILE A 383 1.33 -2.85 13.24
CA ILE A 383 -0.10 -2.53 13.26
C ILE A 383 -0.52 -2.36 11.79
N LEU A 384 -1.31 -3.32 11.29
CA LEU A 384 -1.82 -3.35 9.93
C LEU A 384 -3.32 -3.06 9.99
N ARG A 385 -3.78 -1.97 9.36
CA ARG A 385 -5.12 -1.45 9.56
C ARG A 385 -5.81 -1.07 8.27
N LEU A 386 -7.12 -1.34 8.23
CA LEU A 386 -8.02 -0.82 7.22
C LEU A 386 -7.54 -1.12 5.79
N ALA A 387 -7.08 -2.36 5.55
CA ALA A 387 -6.74 -2.80 4.22
C ALA A 387 -7.98 -2.73 3.31
N GLY A 388 -7.84 -2.16 2.08
CA GLY A 388 -8.95 -1.92 1.17
C GLY A 388 -9.81 -0.68 1.47
N TYR A 389 -9.63 0.00 2.61
CA TYR A 389 -10.38 1.22 2.94
C TYR A 389 -9.68 2.52 2.51
N GLY A 390 -8.70 2.44 1.65
CA GLY A 390 -8.00 3.57 1.07
C GLY A 390 -8.43 3.84 -0.37
N TRP A 391 -7.71 4.72 -1.05
CA TRP A 391 -7.96 4.98 -2.45
C TRP A 391 -7.61 3.79 -3.37
N GLY A 392 -6.86 2.81 -2.87
CA GLY A 392 -6.64 1.51 -3.52
C GLY A 392 -7.94 0.75 -3.82
N ASP A 393 -9.05 1.02 -3.09
CA ASP A 393 -10.40 0.53 -3.39
C ASP A 393 -10.87 0.84 -4.84
N GLN A 394 -10.17 1.70 -5.55
CA GLN A 394 -10.35 1.87 -6.99
C GLN A 394 -9.84 0.70 -7.84
N HIS A 395 -9.35 -0.36 -7.24
CA HIS A 395 -9.12 -1.61 -7.94
C HIS A 395 -10.43 -2.12 -8.52
N PRO A 396 -10.48 -2.42 -9.83
CA PRO A 396 -11.70 -2.96 -10.44
C PRO A 396 -11.96 -4.43 -10.05
N GLU A 397 -11.03 -5.07 -9.39
CA GLU A 397 -11.15 -6.41 -8.83
C GLU A 397 -11.46 -6.32 -7.32
N PRO A 398 -12.73 -6.41 -6.93
CA PRO A 398 -13.09 -6.40 -5.53
C PRO A 398 -12.56 -7.66 -4.81
N ALA A 399 -12.39 -7.56 -3.50
CA ALA A 399 -11.96 -8.64 -2.62
C ALA A 399 -10.47 -9.03 -2.68
N TRP A 400 -9.58 -8.14 -3.13
CA TRP A 400 -8.14 -8.36 -3.02
C TRP A 400 -7.56 -7.89 -1.69
N ALA A 401 -8.24 -7.00 -1.00
CA ALA A 401 -7.77 -6.44 0.25
C ALA A 401 -7.44 -7.54 1.29
N ALA A 402 -6.28 -7.41 1.92
CA ALA A 402 -5.86 -8.26 3.01
C ALA A 402 -4.71 -7.63 3.81
N HIS A 403 -4.57 -7.98 5.09
CA HIS A 403 -3.39 -7.54 5.83
C HIS A 403 -2.13 -8.32 5.48
N ILE A 404 -2.28 -9.63 5.26
CA ILE A 404 -1.21 -10.47 4.69
C ILE A 404 -1.79 -11.15 3.46
N LYS A 405 -1.12 -10.99 2.34
CA LYS A 405 -1.53 -11.54 1.06
C LYS A 405 -0.47 -12.44 0.46
N SER A 406 -0.75 -13.71 0.30
CA SER A 406 -0.09 -14.58 -0.66
C SER A 406 -1.05 -14.92 -1.80
N TRP A 407 -0.51 -15.24 -2.97
CA TRP A 407 -1.33 -15.58 -4.13
C TRP A 407 -1.43 -17.09 -4.29
N TRP A 408 -2.65 -17.62 -4.38
CA TRP A 408 -2.91 -19.05 -4.50
C TRP A 408 -2.36 -19.69 -5.78
N MET A 409 -2.14 -18.88 -6.80
CA MET A 409 -1.61 -19.32 -8.11
C MET A 409 -0.09 -19.51 -8.09
N HIS A 410 0.61 -19.00 -7.08
CA HIS A 410 2.05 -19.02 -6.99
C HIS A 410 2.52 -20.07 -5.99
N GLN A 411 3.62 -20.73 -6.29
CA GLN A 411 4.28 -21.63 -5.36
C GLN A 411 5.06 -20.80 -4.34
N ASN A 412 4.35 -20.32 -3.30
CA ASN A 412 5.00 -19.58 -2.23
C ASN A 412 5.89 -20.52 -1.42
N GLU A 413 7.19 -20.39 -1.60
CA GLU A 413 8.18 -21.20 -0.92
C GLU A 413 8.85 -20.39 0.17
N ALA A 414 8.22 -20.28 1.33
CA ALA A 414 8.78 -19.60 2.49
C ALA A 414 9.23 -20.62 3.55
N TYR A 415 10.45 -20.43 4.06
CA TYR A 415 11.05 -21.28 5.10
C TYR A 415 11.49 -20.44 6.27
N ASN A 416 11.42 -21.01 7.48
CA ASN A 416 11.69 -20.28 8.71
C ASN A 416 10.91 -18.96 8.75
N PHE A 417 9.58 -19.09 8.48
CA PHE A 417 8.67 -17.95 8.34
C PHE A 417 7.85 -17.80 9.62
N THR A 418 7.94 -16.62 10.23
CA THR A 418 7.25 -16.30 11.49
C THR A 418 6.46 -15.02 11.38
N ILE A 419 5.22 -15.03 11.85
CA ILE A 419 4.33 -13.87 11.95
C ILE A 419 3.89 -13.74 13.40
N ARG A 420 4.37 -12.72 14.13
CA ARG A 420 4.09 -12.64 15.57
C ARG A 420 3.87 -11.23 16.10
N ARG A 421 3.02 -11.13 17.13
CA ARG A 421 2.75 -9.89 17.86
C ARG A 421 2.23 -8.74 16.99
N ASN A 422 1.60 -9.05 15.85
CA ASN A 422 0.97 -8.07 14.98
C ASN A 422 -0.48 -7.80 15.39
N ILE A 423 -0.99 -6.65 14.98
CA ILE A 423 -2.42 -6.33 15.03
C ILE A 423 -2.92 -6.23 13.59
N PHE A 424 -3.88 -7.07 13.24
CA PHE A 424 -4.62 -7.06 11.98
C PHE A 424 -5.99 -6.42 12.26
N ASP A 425 -6.16 -5.14 11.93
CA ASP A 425 -7.31 -4.35 12.32
C ASP A 425 -8.20 -3.98 11.14
N ARG A 426 -9.27 -4.68 10.96
CA ARG A 426 -10.31 -4.51 9.94
C ARG A 426 -9.78 -4.42 8.51
N SER A 427 -10.32 -5.24 7.65
CA SER A 427 -10.10 -5.20 6.22
C SER A 427 -11.46 -5.09 5.51
N ASP A 428 -11.50 -4.47 4.36
CA ASP A 428 -12.71 -4.42 3.54
C ASP A 428 -13.08 -5.80 2.98
N ALA A 429 -12.06 -6.61 2.69
CA ALA A 429 -12.25 -8.02 2.29
C ALA A 429 -11.63 -8.96 3.34
N ASN A 430 -10.55 -9.65 3.03
CA ASN A 430 -9.98 -10.68 3.88
C ASN A 430 -9.09 -10.11 4.99
N VAL A 431 -9.14 -10.70 6.18
CA VAL A 431 -8.16 -10.36 7.22
C VAL A 431 -6.78 -10.85 6.80
N ILE A 432 -6.67 -12.12 6.41
CA ILE A 432 -5.42 -12.71 5.91
C ILE A 432 -5.70 -13.69 4.77
N ASN A 433 -4.82 -13.71 3.76
CA ASN A 433 -4.76 -14.73 2.74
C ASN A 433 -3.38 -15.37 2.77
N ILE A 434 -3.27 -16.54 3.40
CA ILE A 434 -2.00 -17.23 3.59
C ILE A 434 -2.14 -18.67 3.10
N VAL A 435 -1.65 -18.91 1.90
CA VAL A 435 -1.66 -20.22 1.25
C VAL A 435 -0.26 -20.58 0.76
N ALA A 436 0.02 -21.85 0.66
CA ALA A 436 1.28 -22.36 0.15
C ALA A 436 1.06 -23.66 -0.65
N ALA A 437 2.03 -24.08 -1.43
CA ALA A 437 2.00 -25.33 -2.15
C ALA A 437 2.15 -26.56 -1.21
N ASP A 438 2.77 -26.36 -0.04
CA ASP A 438 3.08 -27.38 0.95
C ASP A 438 2.91 -26.78 2.36
N ALA A 439 2.42 -27.56 3.30
CA ALA A 439 2.22 -27.13 4.69
C ALA A 439 3.51 -26.65 5.39
N LYS A 440 4.68 -27.16 5.00
CA LYS A 440 5.98 -26.70 5.56
C LYS A 440 6.33 -25.25 5.20
N ARG A 441 5.67 -24.68 4.19
CA ARG A 441 5.91 -23.34 3.68
C ARG A 441 4.94 -22.32 4.26
N LEU A 442 4.00 -22.78 5.09
CA LEU A 442 3.12 -21.91 5.86
C LEU A 442 3.87 -21.29 7.04
N PRO A 443 3.55 -20.05 7.43
CA PRO A 443 4.17 -19.41 8.59
C PRO A 443 3.78 -20.11 9.90
N GLN A 444 4.65 -19.95 10.91
CA GLN A 444 4.27 -20.14 12.30
C GLN A 444 3.83 -18.79 12.86
N MET A 445 2.67 -18.77 13.48
CA MET A 445 2.08 -17.55 14.04
C MET A 445 2.09 -17.58 15.57
N GLU A 446 2.30 -16.41 16.20
CA GLU A 446 2.34 -16.30 17.65
C GLU A 446 1.84 -14.92 18.14
N GLN A 447 0.91 -14.93 19.09
CA GLN A 447 0.46 -13.73 19.83
C GLN A 447 -0.07 -12.60 18.93
N ASN A 448 -0.63 -12.93 17.78
CA ASN A 448 -1.25 -11.94 16.91
C ASN A 448 -2.65 -11.54 17.43
N THR A 449 -3.11 -10.37 17.05
CA THR A 449 -4.46 -9.89 17.35
C THR A 449 -5.21 -9.67 16.03
N PHE A 450 -6.34 -10.33 15.89
CA PHE A 450 -7.20 -10.25 14.71
C PHE A 450 -8.49 -9.50 15.09
N VAL A 451 -8.84 -8.50 14.32
CA VAL A 451 -10.00 -7.65 14.55
C VAL A 451 -10.78 -7.49 13.26
N GLN A 452 -12.02 -7.93 13.22
CA GLN A 452 -12.88 -7.82 12.03
C GLN A 452 -14.36 -7.83 12.44
N TYR A 453 -15.21 -7.44 11.53
CA TYR A 453 -16.64 -7.56 11.67
C TYR A 453 -17.07 -9.03 11.71
N LEU A 454 -17.93 -9.36 12.65
CA LEU A 454 -18.50 -10.71 12.76
C LEU A 454 -19.24 -11.07 11.46
N GLY A 455 -18.91 -12.24 10.90
CA GLY A 455 -19.44 -12.71 9.61
C GLY A 455 -18.78 -12.08 8.38
N GLY A 456 -17.85 -11.13 8.56
CA GLY A 456 -16.98 -10.64 7.48
C GLY A 456 -16.03 -11.72 6.96
N ASP A 457 -15.22 -11.39 5.96
CA ASP A 457 -14.27 -12.36 5.42
C ASP A 457 -13.04 -12.47 6.33
N GLY A 458 -12.78 -13.69 6.79
CA GLY A 458 -11.58 -14.06 7.52
C GLY A 458 -10.41 -14.26 6.59
N GLY A 459 -10.65 -14.98 5.50
CA GLY A 459 -9.71 -15.15 4.41
C GLY A 459 -9.46 -16.59 4.01
N ARG A 460 -8.52 -16.75 3.08
CA ARG A 460 -8.10 -18.03 2.51
C ARG A 460 -6.84 -18.51 3.20
N ILE A 461 -6.88 -19.67 3.84
CA ILE A 461 -5.79 -20.13 4.70
C ILE A 461 -5.48 -21.62 4.47
N GLY A 462 -4.19 -21.96 4.58
CA GLY A 462 -3.73 -23.31 4.77
C GLY A 462 -3.28 -24.05 3.52
N GLN A 463 -3.05 -25.37 3.70
CA GLN A 463 -2.75 -26.33 2.66
C GLN A 463 -3.26 -27.73 3.11
N PRO A 464 -4.28 -28.31 2.44
CA PRO A 464 -5.08 -27.62 1.40
C PRO A 464 -5.75 -26.37 1.97
N TRP A 465 -5.93 -25.37 1.11
CA TRP A 465 -6.54 -24.12 1.53
C TRP A 465 -8.08 -24.19 1.57
N ALA A 466 -8.67 -23.39 2.45
CA ALA A 466 -10.10 -23.14 2.51
C ALA A 466 -10.37 -21.65 2.78
N ASP A 467 -11.56 -21.21 2.37
CA ASP A 467 -12.06 -19.87 2.67
C ASP A 467 -12.84 -19.87 3.98
N TYR A 468 -12.56 -18.92 4.85
CA TYR A 468 -13.17 -18.80 6.16
C TYR A 468 -13.84 -17.44 6.34
N LYS A 469 -14.99 -17.45 7.03
CA LYS A 469 -15.57 -16.20 7.57
C LYS A 469 -14.90 -15.87 8.90
N PHE A 470 -14.92 -14.61 9.26
CA PHE A 470 -14.46 -14.16 10.57
C PHE A 470 -15.57 -14.38 11.60
N ASP A 471 -15.68 -15.62 12.04
CA ASP A 471 -16.68 -16.11 12.99
C ASP A 471 -16.02 -17.03 14.03
N GLU A 472 -16.81 -17.77 14.79
CA GLU A 472 -16.32 -18.67 15.83
C GLU A 472 -15.41 -19.79 15.34
N GLN A 473 -15.41 -20.11 14.03
CA GLN A 473 -14.56 -21.13 13.43
C GLN A 473 -13.19 -20.60 13.02
N PHE A 474 -13.07 -19.31 12.77
CA PHE A 474 -11.83 -18.67 12.30
C PHE A 474 -10.63 -18.89 13.24
N PRO A 475 -10.75 -18.76 14.57
CA PRO A 475 -9.65 -19.05 15.48
C PRO A 475 -9.08 -20.47 15.31
N ALA A 476 -9.96 -21.48 15.27
CA ALA A 476 -9.54 -22.86 15.11
C ALA A 476 -8.84 -23.11 13.76
N ALA A 477 -9.31 -22.48 12.69
CA ALA A 477 -8.69 -22.57 11.38
C ALA A 477 -7.26 -21.99 11.37
N VAL A 478 -7.06 -20.81 11.99
CA VAL A 478 -5.74 -20.18 12.09
C VAL A 478 -4.79 -20.97 12.98
N GLU A 479 -5.28 -21.45 14.13
CA GLU A 479 -4.50 -22.28 15.04
C GLU A 479 -4.06 -23.61 14.41
N GLN A 480 -4.95 -24.24 13.65
CA GLN A 480 -4.65 -25.51 13.00
C GLN A 480 -3.72 -25.37 11.79
N ALA A 481 -3.99 -24.40 10.90
CA ALA A 481 -3.27 -24.27 9.64
C ALA A 481 -1.96 -23.48 9.79
N LEU A 482 -1.93 -22.45 10.64
CA LEU A 482 -0.82 -21.52 10.77
C LEU A 482 -0.13 -21.61 12.14
N VAL A 483 -0.47 -22.63 12.92
CA VAL A 483 0.15 -22.91 14.23
C VAL A 483 0.14 -21.69 15.17
N GLU A 484 -0.93 -20.87 15.11
CA GLU A 484 -1.05 -19.68 15.96
C GLU A 484 -1.10 -20.07 17.44
N LYS A 485 -0.23 -19.48 18.25
CA LYS A 485 -0.19 -19.69 19.70
C LYS A 485 -0.46 -18.38 20.43
N GLY A 486 -1.53 -18.35 21.23
CA GLY A 486 -1.86 -17.17 22.04
C GLY A 486 -2.48 -16.03 21.24
N GLY A 487 -3.08 -16.32 20.11
CA GLY A 487 -3.83 -15.37 19.27
C GLY A 487 -5.03 -14.78 20.01
N LYS A 488 -5.37 -13.54 19.66
CA LYS A 488 -6.56 -12.83 20.15
C LYS A 488 -7.47 -12.52 18.99
N TYR A 489 -8.75 -12.86 19.14
CA TYR A 489 -9.76 -12.65 18.10
C TYR A 489 -10.85 -11.74 18.65
N ILE A 490 -11.09 -10.63 17.97
CA ILE A 490 -12.01 -9.56 18.41
C ILE A 490 -13.06 -9.40 17.32
N PHE A 491 -14.25 -9.85 17.62
CA PHE A 491 -15.41 -9.75 16.74
C PHE A 491 -16.13 -8.44 16.99
N ILE A 492 -16.37 -7.66 15.93
CA ILE A 492 -17.08 -6.39 15.98
C ILE A 492 -18.47 -6.61 15.38
N THR A 493 -19.50 -6.19 16.09
CA THR A 493 -20.85 -6.10 15.54
C THR A 493 -21.03 -4.78 14.79
N ARG A 494 -21.66 -4.82 13.62
CA ARG A 494 -22.02 -3.62 12.82
C ARG A 494 -23.20 -2.90 13.43
#